data_1fab5a1e28df81b5c898554f9d7369d3
#
_entry.id   1fab5a1e28df81b5c898554f9d7369d3
#
_cell.length_a   1.000
_cell.length_b   1.000
_cell.length_c   1.000
_cell.angle_alpha   90.00
_cell.angle_beta   90.00
_cell.angle_gamma   90.00
#
_symmetry.space_group_name_H-M   'P 1'
#
loop_
_entity.id
_entity.type
_entity.pdbx_description
1 polymer ?
#
loop_
_entity_poly.entity_id
_entity_poly.type
_entity_poly.pdbx_seq_one_letter_code
_entity_poly.pdbx_strand_id
1 'polypeptide(L)'
;MTPLEKVLAETRRYQHALLDFSAREHNGAVELVITLKDNGLNLHTYYAPVHPRDIDHPQFAWTFQRYLYDCMHDYLVEMFIETPQNRDYA
;
A
#
# COMPACT_ATOMS: atom_id res chain seq x y z
N MET A 1 7.74 20.38 -1.77
CA MET A 1 7.64 18.94 -1.55
C MET A 1 7.42 18.22 -2.86
N THR A 2 8.20 17.21 -3.11
CA THR A 2 7.99 16.39 -4.31
C THR A 2 6.78 15.50 -4.12
N PRO A 3 6.19 15.00 -5.22
CA PRO A 3 5.09 14.04 -5.08
C PRO A 3 5.44 12.82 -4.23
N LEU A 4 6.65 12.29 -4.40
CA LEU A 4 7.10 11.17 -3.58
C LEU A 4 7.13 11.53 -2.10
N GLU A 5 7.66 12.72 -1.78
CA GLU A 5 7.71 13.16 -0.39
C GLU A 5 6.32 13.32 0.22
N LYS A 6 5.36 13.80 -0.57
CA LYS A 6 3.98 13.93 -0.11
C LYS A 6 3.38 12.58 0.25
N VAL A 7 3.58 11.59 -0.60
CA VAL A 7 3.05 10.25 -0.34
C VAL A 7 3.74 9.63 0.87
N LEU A 8 5.07 9.77 0.96
CA LEU A 8 5.79 9.26 2.11
C LEU A 8 5.32 9.88 3.42
N ALA A 9 5.06 11.20 3.40
CA ALA A 9 4.56 11.88 4.59
C ALA A 9 3.21 11.30 5.03
N GLU A 10 2.35 10.98 4.06
CA GLU A 10 1.06 10.39 4.39
C GLU A 10 1.20 8.96 4.90
N THR A 11 2.09 8.15 4.32
CA THR A 11 2.26 6.77 4.78
C THR A 11 2.73 6.72 6.23
N ARG A 12 3.50 7.71 6.67
CA ARG A 12 4.00 7.75 8.05
C ARG A 12 2.92 7.98 9.08
N ARG A 13 1.74 8.40 8.66
CA ARG A 13 0.61 8.65 9.57
C ARG A 13 -0.12 7.37 9.94
N TYR A 14 0.17 6.27 9.28
CA TYR A 14 -0.55 5.01 9.46
C TYR A 14 0.38 3.95 10.01
N GLN A 15 -0.12 3.21 10.98
CA GLN A 15 0.60 2.08 11.56
C GLN A 15 -0.32 0.88 11.55
N HIS A 16 0.26 -0.26 11.25
CA HIS A 16 -0.46 -1.52 11.21
C HIS A 16 0.41 -2.59 11.87
N ALA A 17 -0.24 -3.50 12.59
CA ALA A 17 0.49 -4.52 13.33
C ALA A 17 1.29 -5.44 12.40
N LEU A 18 0.78 -5.68 11.19
CA LEU A 18 1.35 -6.67 10.28
C LEU A 18 1.99 -6.06 9.05
N LEU A 19 1.68 -4.81 8.70
CA LEU A 19 2.06 -4.24 7.42
C LEU A 19 2.90 -2.99 7.60
N ASP A 20 3.85 -2.80 6.68
CA ASP A 20 4.60 -1.55 6.54
C ASP A 20 4.15 -0.83 5.28
N PHE A 21 4.06 0.48 5.38
CA PHE A 21 3.66 1.34 4.27
C PHE A 21 4.81 2.25 3.88
N SER A 22 5.02 2.38 2.57
CA SER A 22 6.04 3.25 2.05
C SER A 22 5.62 3.71 0.65
N ALA A 23 6.53 4.36 -0.06
CA ALA A 23 6.29 4.81 -1.42
C ALA A 23 7.61 4.81 -2.18
N ARG A 24 7.51 4.73 -3.50
CA ARG A 24 8.70 4.79 -4.35
C ARG A 24 8.33 5.48 -5.66
N GLU A 25 9.36 5.91 -6.38
CA GLU A 25 9.20 6.32 -7.77
C GLU A 25 9.62 5.19 -8.67
N HIS A 26 8.83 4.94 -9.70
CA HIS A 26 9.11 3.91 -10.67
C HIS A 26 8.62 4.38 -12.04
N ASN A 27 9.52 4.48 -13.00
CA ASN A 27 9.21 4.94 -14.35
C ASN A 27 8.51 6.30 -14.35
N GLY A 28 8.94 7.21 -13.46
CA GLY A 28 8.37 8.55 -13.39
C GLY A 28 7.06 8.66 -12.65
N ALA A 29 6.55 7.57 -12.12
CA ALA A 29 5.30 7.56 -11.36
C ALA A 29 5.57 7.23 -9.89
N VAL A 30 4.70 7.71 -9.01
CA VAL A 30 4.79 7.38 -7.59
C VAL A 30 3.89 6.18 -7.30
N GLU A 31 4.41 5.24 -6.55
CA GLU A 31 3.67 4.05 -6.16
C GLU A 31 3.64 3.92 -4.64
N LEU A 32 2.47 3.56 -4.13
CA LEU A 32 2.32 3.13 -2.74
C LEU A 32 2.89 1.72 -2.63
N VAL A 33 3.67 1.48 -1.58
CA VAL A 33 4.32 0.18 -1.35
C VAL A 33 3.84 -0.38 -0.03
N ILE A 34 3.32 -1.59 -0.06
CA ILE A 34 2.86 -2.30 1.14
C ILE A 34 3.62 -3.61 1.25
N THR A 35 4.26 -3.81 2.38
CA THR A 35 4.99 -5.05 2.66
C THR A 35 4.54 -5.63 3.98
N LEU A 36 4.72 -6.95 4.12
CA LEU A 36 4.48 -7.62 5.37
C LEU A 36 5.67 -7.39 6.29
N LYS A 37 5.42 -7.03 7.55
CA LYS A 37 6.51 -6.79 8.51
C LYS A 37 7.32 -8.03 8.76
N ASP A 38 6.65 -9.17 8.84
CA ASP A 38 7.32 -10.44 9.00
C ASP A 38 7.42 -11.14 7.65
N ASN A 39 8.61 -11.11 7.07
CA ASN A 39 8.85 -11.69 5.75
C ASN A 39 9.12 -13.19 5.80
N GLY A 40 8.88 -13.83 6.94
CA GLY A 40 9.10 -15.26 7.06
C GLY A 40 8.28 -16.08 6.09
N LEU A 41 7.16 -15.55 5.61
CA LEU A 41 6.31 -16.24 4.66
C LEU A 41 6.67 -15.95 3.21
N ASN A 42 7.63 -15.08 2.96
CA ASN A 42 8.10 -14.77 1.61
C ASN A 42 6.98 -14.28 0.69
N LEU A 43 6.09 -13.47 1.22
CA LEU A 43 4.98 -12.96 0.43
C LEU A 43 5.44 -11.79 -0.43
N HIS A 44 4.76 -11.61 -1.55
CA HIS A 44 5.12 -10.55 -2.48
C HIS A 44 4.88 -9.16 -1.89
N THR A 45 5.58 -8.19 -2.43
CA THR A 45 5.35 -6.78 -2.10
C THR A 45 4.23 -6.25 -3.00
N TYR A 46 3.35 -5.47 -2.40
CA TYR A 46 2.23 -4.88 -3.13
C TYR A 46 2.62 -3.46 -3.59
N TYR A 47 2.42 -3.18 -4.86
CA TYR A 47 2.67 -1.87 -5.44
C TYR A 47 1.38 -1.34 -6.04
N ALA A 48 1.05 -0.09 -5.75
CA ALA A 48 -0.16 0.52 -6.27
C ALA A 48 0.14 1.94 -6.74
N PRO A 49 -0.20 2.30 -7.98
CA PRO A 49 0.09 3.64 -8.48
C PRO A 49 -0.74 4.70 -7.75
N VAL A 50 -0.11 5.85 -7.50
CA VAL A 50 -0.80 7.00 -6.94
C VAL A 50 -0.83 8.07 -8.03
N HIS A 51 -2.02 8.42 -8.46
CA HIS A 51 -2.17 9.32 -9.59
C HIS A 51 -1.70 10.73 -9.21
N PRO A 52 -0.93 11.41 -10.09
CA PRO A 52 -0.47 12.77 -9.76
C PRO A 52 -1.59 13.74 -9.44
N ARG A 53 -2.74 13.59 -10.10
CA ARG A 53 -3.90 14.43 -9.84
C ARG A 53 -4.38 14.32 -8.41
N ASP A 54 -4.33 13.12 -7.85
CA ASP A 54 -4.72 12.91 -6.46
C ASP A 54 -3.72 13.50 -5.50
N ILE A 55 -2.44 13.42 -5.82
CA ILE A 55 -1.38 13.98 -4.96
C ILE A 55 -1.52 15.50 -4.88
N ASP A 56 -1.91 16.14 -5.97
CA ASP A 56 -2.06 17.59 -6.02
C ASP A 56 -3.40 18.08 -5.50
N HIS A 57 -4.30 17.17 -5.18
CA HIS A 57 -5.64 17.55 -4.74
C HIS A 57 -5.60 18.12 -3.32
N PRO A 58 -6.38 19.18 -3.02
CA PRO A 58 -6.41 19.73 -1.67
C PRO A 58 -6.83 18.75 -0.59
N GLN A 59 -7.58 17.72 -0.96
CA GLN A 59 -8.05 16.70 -0.02
C GLN A 59 -7.24 15.41 -0.11
N PHE A 60 -5.99 15.53 -0.52
CA PHE A 60 -5.15 14.35 -0.74
C PHE A 60 -5.07 13.47 0.51
N ALA A 61 -4.94 14.06 1.70
CA ALA A 61 -4.83 13.28 2.92
C ALA A 61 -6.03 12.35 3.11
N TRP A 62 -7.22 12.85 2.78
CA TRP A 62 -8.45 12.07 2.94
C TRP A 62 -8.60 11.02 1.84
N THR A 63 -8.35 11.40 0.60
CA THR A 63 -8.47 10.46 -0.51
C THR A 63 -7.40 9.38 -0.42
N PHE A 64 -6.21 9.74 0.06
CA PHE A 64 -5.14 8.78 0.28
C PHE A 64 -5.53 7.75 1.33
N GLN A 65 -6.16 8.16 2.41
CA GLN A 65 -6.60 7.24 3.45
C GLN A 65 -7.53 6.18 2.87
N ARG A 66 -8.50 6.58 2.07
CA ARG A 66 -9.42 5.65 1.44
C ARG A 66 -8.68 4.70 0.50
N TYR A 67 -7.78 5.26 -0.30
CA TYR A 67 -7.01 4.47 -1.24
C TYR A 67 -6.13 3.45 -0.52
N LEU A 68 -5.49 3.87 0.57
CA LEU A 68 -4.66 2.98 1.36
C LEU A 68 -5.48 1.80 1.91
N TYR A 69 -6.66 2.06 2.43
CA TYR A 69 -7.51 1.00 2.96
C TYR A 69 -7.96 0.05 1.87
N ASP A 70 -8.28 0.56 0.69
CA ASP A 70 -8.65 -0.29 -0.44
C ASP A 70 -7.48 -1.17 -0.85
N CYS A 71 -6.27 -0.60 -0.90
CA CYS A 71 -5.08 -1.35 -1.27
C CYS A 71 -4.74 -2.40 -0.21
N MET A 72 -4.92 -2.08 1.06
CA MET A 72 -4.73 -3.05 2.13
C MET A 72 -5.67 -4.23 1.99
N HIS A 73 -6.92 -3.95 1.68
CA HIS A 73 -7.90 -5.01 1.47
C HIS A 73 -7.49 -5.90 0.30
N ASP A 74 -7.10 -5.29 -0.81
CA ASP A 74 -6.66 -6.04 -1.98
C ASP A 74 -5.45 -6.91 -1.67
N TYR A 75 -4.49 -6.36 -0.93
CA TYR A 75 -3.29 -7.10 -0.58
C TYR A 75 -3.62 -8.30 0.30
N LEU A 76 -4.51 -8.11 1.27
CA LEU A 76 -4.92 -9.21 2.15
C LEU A 76 -5.66 -10.30 1.37
N VAL A 77 -6.49 -9.91 0.41
CA VAL A 77 -7.16 -10.88 -0.44
C VAL A 77 -6.13 -11.64 -1.27
N GLU A 78 -5.14 -10.95 -1.83
CA GLU A 78 -4.09 -11.62 -2.59
C GLU A 78 -3.32 -12.61 -1.75
N MET A 79 -3.05 -12.27 -0.50
CA MET A 79 -2.35 -13.19 0.40
C MET A 79 -3.15 -14.48 0.61
N PHE A 80 -4.46 -14.38 0.76
CA PHE A 80 -5.29 -15.58 0.90
C PHE A 80 -5.24 -16.45 -0.35
N ILE A 81 -5.20 -15.84 -1.52
CA ILE A 81 -5.11 -16.59 -2.75
C ILE A 81 -3.75 -17.29 -2.86
N GLU A 82 -2.69 -16.59 -2.46
CA GLU A 82 -1.33 -17.12 -2.58
C GLU A 82 -0.95 -18.08 -1.48
N THR A 83 -1.74 -18.17 -0.43
CA THR A 83 -1.52 -19.09 0.68
C THR A 83 -2.72 -20.02 0.78
N PRO A 84 -2.79 -21.04 -0.09
CA PRO A 84 -3.97 -21.88 -0.21
C PRO A 84 -4.36 -22.63 1.06
N GLN A 85 -3.44 -22.81 1.98
CA GLN A 85 -3.76 -23.51 3.21
C GLN A 85 -4.91 -22.85 3.96
N ASN A 86 -5.16 -21.59 3.70
CA ASN A 86 -6.25 -20.88 4.31
C ASN A 86 -7.59 -21.23 3.72
N ARG A 87 -7.60 -22.07 2.72
CA ARG A 87 -8.82 -22.44 2.00
C ARG A 87 -9.31 -23.81 2.35
N ASP A 88 -8.66 -24.45 3.29
CA ASP A 88 -9.03 -25.79 3.67
C ASP A 88 -10.33 -25.86 4.42
N TYR A 89 -10.80 -24.74 4.85
CA TYR A 89 -12.10 -24.65 5.47
C TYR A 89 -13.22 -25.03 4.49
N ALA A 90 -12.90 -25.01 3.26
CA ALA A 90 -13.90 -25.34 2.24
C ALA A 90 -14.18 -26.84 2.23
#